data_5e729f5bd17020c121d612994046bc41
#
_entry.id   5e729f5bd17020c121d612994046bc41
#
_cell.length_a   1.000
_cell.length_b   1.000
_cell.length_c   1.000
_cell.angle_alpha   90.00
_cell.angle_beta   90.00
_cell.angle_gamma   90.00
#
_symmetry.space_group_name_H-M   'P 1'
#
loop_
_entity.id
_entity.type
_entity.pdbx_description
1 polymer ?
#
loop_
_entity_poly.entity_id
_entity_poly.type
_entity_poly.pdbx_seq_one_letter_code
_entity_poly.pdbx_strand_id
1 'polypeptide(L)'
;MKKVIEVQNGVTRHPLWRMAEPVCLEIMEGEQIAIVGENGAGKSRLVEILTGHYPLLGDAIRYDFSPSPLKLVSENMKYIAFRDSYGDQDATYYYQQRWNQHDIDESTPTVGQLLQEAFRQADESAGHNLSMEEQASRKADMKEKREALVRIFHLDELYDKYIISLSSGELRKFQLAKALGSAPRMLIMDNPFVGLDAAAR
;
A
#
# COMPACT_ATOMS: atom_id res chain seq x y z
N MET A 1 -3.73 -20.41 -14.88
CA MET A 1 -3.49 -19.34 -13.90
C MET A 1 -4.77 -18.57 -13.75
N LYS A 2 -5.08 -18.12 -12.52
CA LYS A 2 -6.32 -17.40 -12.23
C LYS A 2 -6.13 -15.90 -12.50
N LYS A 3 -7.14 -15.26 -13.16
CA LYS A 3 -7.15 -13.80 -13.32
C LYS A 3 -7.53 -13.14 -11.99
N VAL A 4 -6.71 -12.20 -11.53
CA VAL A 4 -6.98 -11.38 -10.34
C VAL A 4 -7.66 -10.08 -10.72
N ILE A 5 -7.20 -9.46 -11.82
CA ILE A 5 -7.81 -8.26 -12.40
C ILE A 5 -7.97 -8.46 -13.89
N GLU A 6 -9.11 -8.06 -14.42
CA GLU A 6 -9.37 -8.01 -15.85
C GLU A 6 -10.03 -6.66 -16.20
N VAL A 7 -9.41 -5.93 -17.12
CA VAL A 7 -9.95 -4.69 -17.68
C VAL A 7 -10.17 -4.90 -19.17
N GLN A 8 -11.39 -4.70 -19.63
CA GLN A 8 -11.77 -4.85 -21.04
C GLN A 8 -12.34 -3.53 -21.57
N ASN A 9 -11.63 -2.92 -22.52
CA ASN A 9 -12.02 -1.65 -23.15
C ASN A 9 -12.39 -0.55 -22.13
N GLY A 10 -11.61 -0.46 -21.05
CA GLY A 10 -11.85 0.43 -19.94
C GLY A 10 -11.70 1.89 -20.35
N VAL A 11 -12.77 2.67 -20.22
CA VAL A 11 -12.79 4.11 -20.42
C VAL A 11 -13.26 4.77 -19.12
N THR A 12 -12.53 5.72 -18.61
CA THR A 12 -12.91 6.43 -17.37
C THR A 12 -14.16 7.27 -17.58
N ARG A 13 -15.03 7.32 -16.57
CA ARG A 13 -16.26 8.13 -16.60
C ARG A 13 -15.97 9.60 -16.82
N HIS A 14 -14.96 10.13 -16.12
CA HIS A 14 -14.62 11.54 -16.20
C HIS A 14 -13.65 11.80 -17.37
N PRO A 15 -13.98 12.73 -18.29
CA PRO A 15 -13.16 12.99 -19.49
C PRO A 15 -11.70 13.38 -19.20
N LEU A 16 -11.45 14.13 -18.12
CA LEU A 16 -10.09 14.58 -17.75
C LEU A 16 -9.16 13.43 -17.33
N TRP A 17 -9.71 12.28 -16.99
CA TRP A 17 -8.94 11.11 -16.56
C TRP A 17 -8.77 10.07 -17.65
N ARG A 18 -9.27 10.33 -18.85
CA ARG A 18 -9.17 9.40 -19.98
C ARG A 18 -7.73 9.13 -20.35
N MET A 19 -7.44 7.88 -20.60
CA MET A 19 -6.22 7.45 -21.28
C MET A 19 -6.35 7.77 -22.77
N ALA A 20 -5.21 7.79 -23.48
CA ALA A 20 -5.21 8.01 -24.93
C ALA A 20 -6.02 6.94 -25.67
N GLU A 21 -5.98 5.71 -25.16
CA GLU A 21 -6.73 4.57 -25.68
C GLU A 21 -7.48 3.87 -24.54
N PRO A 22 -8.56 3.12 -24.83
CA PRO A 22 -9.22 2.28 -23.85
C PRO A 22 -8.25 1.29 -23.22
N VAL A 23 -8.35 1.11 -21.91
CA VAL A 23 -7.46 0.19 -21.17
C VAL A 23 -7.91 -1.24 -21.38
N CYS A 24 -6.99 -2.09 -21.83
CA CYS A 24 -7.14 -3.54 -21.86
C CYS A 24 -5.96 -4.16 -21.12
N LEU A 25 -6.22 -4.85 -20.00
CA LEU A 25 -5.20 -5.43 -19.16
C LEU A 25 -5.74 -6.66 -18.41
N GLU A 26 -4.91 -7.69 -18.31
CA GLU A 26 -5.17 -8.84 -17.46
C GLU A 26 -3.98 -9.01 -16.50
N ILE A 27 -4.27 -9.25 -15.23
CA ILE A 27 -3.27 -9.55 -14.20
C ILE A 27 -3.58 -10.91 -13.59
N MET A 28 -2.61 -11.80 -13.65
CA MET A 28 -2.74 -13.17 -13.16
C MET A 28 -2.23 -13.29 -11.72
N GLU A 29 -2.70 -14.29 -11.02
CA GLU A 29 -2.22 -14.63 -9.69
C GLU A 29 -0.74 -15.01 -9.71
N GLY A 30 0.05 -14.39 -8.81
CA GLY A 30 1.50 -14.61 -8.72
C GLY A 30 2.32 -13.89 -9.79
N GLU A 31 1.70 -13.13 -10.67
CA GLU A 31 2.40 -12.36 -11.69
C GLU A 31 3.10 -11.14 -11.09
N GLN A 32 4.30 -10.85 -11.59
CA GLN A 32 5.07 -9.64 -11.27
C GLN A 32 5.15 -8.76 -12.52
N ILE A 33 4.59 -7.56 -12.42
CA ILE A 33 4.46 -6.64 -13.55
C ILE A 33 5.24 -5.36 -13.28
N ALA A 34 6.08 -4.96 -14.24
CA ALA A 34 6.73 -3.65 -14.24
C ALA A 34 6.05 -2.73 -15.26
N ILE A 35 5.51 -1.60 -14.79
CA ILE A 35 4.93 -0.56 -15.65
C ILE A 35 6.02 0.49 -15.92
N VAL A 36 6.50 0.53 -17.16
CA VAL A 36 7.55 1.46 -17.59
C VAL A 36 7.02 2.40 -18.67
N GLY A 37 7.61 3.58 -18.75
CA GLY A 37 7.24 4.60 -19.72
C GLY A 37 7.73 5.98 -19.32
N GLU A 38 7.67 6.94 -20.23
CA GLU A 38 8.06 8.34 -20.00
C GLU A 38 7.19 9.04 -18.96
N ASN A 39 7.67 10.16 -18.42
CA ASN A 39 6.87 11.01 -17.56
C ASN A 39 5.66 11.55 -18.35
N GLY A 40 4.48 11.47 -17.74
CA GLY A 40 3.24 11.83 -18.41
C GLY A 40 2.58 10.73 -19.24
N ALA A 41 3.20 9.56 -19.45
CA ALA A 41 2.61 8.44 -20.21
C ALA A 41 1.36 7.80 -19.56
N GLY A 42 0.92 8.29 -18.40
CA GLY A 42 -0.31 7.81 -17.76
C GLY A 42 -0.14 6.66 -16.77
N LYS A 43 1.09 6.31 -16.37
CA LYS A 43 1.35 5.21 -15.41
C LYS A 43 0.55 5.35 -14.10
N SER A 44 0.62 6.50 -13.45
CA SER A 44 -0.14 6.76 -12.22
C SER A 44 -1.65 6.74 -12.46
N ARG A 45 -2.10 7.22 -13.63
CA ARG A 45 -3.51 7.16 -14.00
C ARG A 45 -4.00 5.73 -14.18
N LEU A 46 -3.17 4.84 -14.75
CA LEU A 46 -3.48 3.42 -14.83
C LEU A 46 -3.61 2.80 -13.44
N VAL A 47 -2.72 3.15 -12.50
CA VAL A 47 -2.81 2.70 -11.11
C VAL A 47 -4.12 3.17 -10.46
N GLU A 48 -4.51 4.44 -10.65
CA GLU A 48 -5.78 4.97 -10.12
C GLU A 48 -7.02 4.27 -10.71
N ILE A 49 -6.94 3.81 -11.95
CA ILE A 49 -7.98 2.97 -12.56
C ILE A 49 -7.99 1.59 -11.89
N LEU A 50 -6.84 0.93 -11.75
CA LEU A 50 -6.74 -0.40 -11.16
C LEU A 50 -7.14 -0.44 -9.68
N THR A 51 -6.90 0.64 -8.95
CA THR A 51 -7.30 0.78 -7.53
C THR A 51 -8.75 1.25 -7.34
N GLY A 52 -9.44 1.56 -8.44
CA GLY A 52 -10.84 1.98 -8.41
C GLY A 52 -11.08 3.45 -8.09
N HIS A 53 -10.03 4.26 -7.93
CA HIS A 53 -10.16 5.71 -7.72
C HIS A 53 -10.77 6.40 -8.96
N TYR A 54 -10.40 5.94 -10.15
CA TYR A 54 -10.99 6.42 -11.41
C TYR A 54 -11.96 5.39 -11.96
N PRO A 55 -13.29 5.53 -11.68
CA PRO A 55 -14.28 4.57 -12.12
C PRO A 55 -14.40 4.54 -13.64
N LEU A 56 -14.56 3.35 -14.19
CA LEU A 56 -14.76 3.10 -15.60
C LEU A 56 -16.24 3.18 -15.98
N LEU A 57 -16.52 3.35 -17.26
CA LEU A 57 -17.86 3.22 -17.83
C LEU A 57 -18.25 1.74 -17.91
N GLY A 58 -19.48 1.43 -17.52
CA GLY A 58 -19.98 0.06 -17.49
C GLY A 58 -19.21 -0.84 -16.52
N ASP A 59 -19.20 -2.14 -16.79
CA ASP A 59 -18.53 -3.18 -16.01
C ASP A 59 -17.19 -3.57 -16.66
N ALA A 60 -16.42 -2.57 -17.08
CA ALA A 60 -15.17 -2.77 -17.81
C ALA A 60 -14.03 -3.34 -16.97
N ILE A 61 -14.13 -3.31 -15.62
CA ILE A 61 -13.13 -3.88 -14.72
C ILE A 61 -13.77 -4.94 -13.82
N ARG A 62 -13.08 -6.07 -13.66
CA ARG A 62 -13.47 -7.17 -12.79
C ARG A 62 -12.31 -7.55 -11.89
N TYR A 63 -12.63 -7.88 -10.63
CA TYR A 63 -11.67 -8.32 -9.63
C TYR A 63 -12.05 -9.71 -9.12
N ASP A 64 -11.06 -10.59 -8.96
CA ASP A 64 -11.21 -11.86 -8.25
C ASP A 64 -10.06 -12.04 -7.25
N PHE A 65 -10.31 -11.62 -6.03
CA PHE A 65 -9.33 -11.70 -4.93
C PHE A 65 -9.39 -13.04 -4.17
N SER A 66 -10.21 -14.02 -4.59
CA SER A 66 -10.26 -15.30 -3.89
C SER A 66 -8.86 -15.97 -3.85
N PRO A 67 -8.49 -16.66 -2.79
CA PRO A 67 -9.30 -17.06 -1.64
C PRO A 67 -9.40 -16.01 -0.52
N SER A 68 -9.09 -14.73 -0.77
CA SER A 68 -9.29 -13.69 0.25
C SER A 68 -10.77 -13.63 0.66
N PRO A 69 -11.09 -13.61 1.96
CA PRO A 69 -12.45 -13.39 2.42
C PRO A 69 -12.90 -11.94 2.27
N LEU A 70 -11.96 -11.03 2.02
CA LEU A 70 -12.20 -9.60 1.88
C LEU A 70 -12.70 -9.29 0.46
N LYS A 71 -13.68 -8.39 0.36
CA LYS A 71 -14.37 -8.10 -0.91
C LYS A 71 -13.97 -6.77 -1.54
N LEU A 72 -13.53 -5.81 -0.72
CA LEU A 72 -13.22 -4.47 -1.22
C LEU A 72 -11.84 -4.43 -1.88
N VAL A 73 -11.72 -3.61 -2.92
CA VAL A 73 -10.44 -3.36 -3.60
C VAL A 73 -9.40 -2.80 -2.62
N SER A 74 -9.80 -1.84 -1.79
CA SER A 74 -8.93 -1.20 -0.78
C SER A 74 -8.41 -2.15 0.30
N GLU A 75 -9.11 -3.25 0.56
CA GLU A 75 -8.69 -4.28 1.51
C GLU A 75 -7.68 -5.26 0.88
N ASN A 76 -7.85 -5.55 -0.41
CA ASN A 76 -7.05 -6.53 -1.14
C ASN A 76 -5.86 -5.92 -1.90
N MET A 77 -5.88 -4.63 -2.17
CA MET A 77 -4.82 -3.93 -2.87
C MET A 77 -4.22 -2.83 -2.00
N LYS A 78 -2.90 -2.78 -1.95
CA LYS A 78 -2.18 -1.67 -1.31
C LYS A 78 -1.27 -0.99 -2.32
N TYR A 79 -1.31 0.33 -2.29
CA TYR A 79 -0.47 1.20 -3.11
C TYR A 79 0.52 1.94 -2.21
N ILE A 80 1.80 1.87 -2.55
CA ILE A 80 2.86 2.60 -1.88
C ILE A 80 3.53 3.51 -2.90
N ALA A 81 3.38 4.82 -2.74
CA ALA A 81 4.20 5.79 -3.43
C ALA A 81 5.43 6.08 -2.56
N PHE A 82 6.59 5.61 -2.99
CA PHE A 82 7.84 5.94 -2.34
C PHE A 82 8.26 7.36 -2.74
N ARG A 83 7.56 8.32 -2.18
CA ARG A 83 7.98 9.73 -2.16
C ARG A 83 8.67 9.95 -0.83
N ASP A 84 9.51 10.96 -0.73
CA ASP A 84 10.18 11.33 0.55
C ASP A 84 9.17 11.92 1.57
N SER A 85 7.96 11.38 1.62
CA SER A 85 6.86 11.86 2.45
C SER A 85 6.40 10.80 3.46
N TYR A 86 6.15 11.24 4.69
CA TYR A 86 5.86 10.39 5.85
C TYR A 86 4.39 9.95 5.98
N GLY A 87 3.51 10.21 5.02
CA GLY A 87 2.11 9.81 5.09
C GLY A 87 1.20 10.53 4.10
N ASP A 88 -0.07 10.11 4.01
CA ASP A 88 -0.99 10.53 2.96
C ASP A 88 -1.43 12.01 3.09
N GLN A 89 -1.85 12.50 4.23
CA GLN A 89 -2.34 13.88 4.39
C GLN A 89 -1.54 14.71 5.39
N ASP A 90 -0.82 14.08 6.31
CA ASP A 90 -0.07 14.76 7.38
C ASP A 90 1.42 14.93 7.06
N ALA A 91 1.86 14.54 5.87
CA ALA A 91 3.26 14.59 5.45
C ALA A 91 3.90 15.97 5.62
N THR A 92 3.15 17.04 5.38
CA THR A 92 3.64 18.42 5.50
C THR A 92 4.00 18.78 6.94
N TYR A 93 3.21 18.28 7.92
CA TYR A 93 3.45 18.52 9.33
C TYR A 93 4.74 17.85 9.81
N TYR A 94 4.96 16.57 9.46
CA TYR A 94 6.18 15.85 9.82
C TYR A 94 7.42 16.36 9.10
N TYR A 95 7.29 16.88 7.88
CA TYR A 95 8.39 17.53 7.16
C TYR A 95 8.86 18.79 7.87
N GLN A 96 7.95 19.62 8.33
CA GLN A 96 8.29 20.84 9.09
C GLN A 96 8.97 20.52 10.40
N GLN A 97 8.56 19.48 11.13
CA GLN A 97 9.21 19.05 12.36
C GLN A 97 10.64 18.54 12.13
N ARG A 98 10.90 17.83 11.02
CA ARG A 98 12.26 17.34 10.70
C ARG A 98 13.27 18.48 10.47
N TRP A 99 12.82 19.60 9.93
CA TRP A 99 13.67 20.80 9.75
C TRP A 99 13.87 21.56 11.06
N ASN A 100 12.92 21.51 11.97
CA ASN A 100 12.95 22.19 13.27
C ASN A 100 13.42 21.26 14.39
N GLN A 101 14.51 20.53 14.21
CA GLN A 101 15.03 19.44 15.08
C GLN A 101 15.16 19.78 16.58
N HIS A 102 14.81 20.97 17.04
CA HIS A 102 14.97 21.40 18.42
C HIS A 102 13.77 21.12 19.33
N ASP A 103 12.58 20.84 18.76
CA ASP A 103 11.40 20.50 19.54
C ASP A 103 10.70 19.30 18.89
N ILE A 104 11.13 18.08 19.23
CA ILE A 104 10.32 16.90 18.98
C ILE A 104 9.12 17.02 19.89
N ASP A 105 7.97 17.32 19.33
CA ASP A 105 6.70 17.34 20.05
C ASP A 105 6.49 15.94 20.67
N GLU A 106 6.16 15.88 21.95
CA GLU A 106 5.85 14.64 22.68
C GLU A 106 4.67 13.88 22.01
N SER A 107 3.89 14.56 21.16
CA SER A 107 2.83 13.97 20.35
C SER A 107 3.31 13.22 19.10
N THR A 108 4.62 13.32 18.75
CA THR A 108 5.17 12.64 17.57
C THR A 108 5.15 11.12 17.78
N PRO A 109 4.46 10.35 16.89
CA PRO A 109 4.33 8.94 17.11
C PRO A 109 5.64 8.19 16.82
N THR A 110 5.84 7.08 17.54
CA THR A 110 6.89 6.12 17.24
C THR A 110 6.48 5.17 16.13
N VAL A 111 7.47 4.50 15.53
CA VAL A 111 7.27 3.43 14.54
C VAL A 111 6.33 2.34 15.07
N GLY A 112 6.57 1.91 16.32
CA GLY A 112 5.76 0.88 16.96
C GLY A 112 4.29 1.29 17.10
N GLN A 113 4.03 2.53 17.54
CA GLN A 113 2.67 3.06 17.66
C GLN A 113 1.95 3.09 16.31
N LEU A 114 2.62 3.57 15.26
CA LEU A 114 2.03 3.64 13.91
C LEU A 114 1.80 2.26 13.29
N LEU A 115 2.68 1.29 13.53
CA LEU A 115 2.47 -0.09 13.08
C LEU A 115 1.30 -0.76 13.80
N GLN A 116 1.24 -0.62 15.12
CA GLN A 116 0.14 -1.16 15.93
C GLN A 116 -1.21 -0.59 15.48
N GLU A 117 -1.27 0.73 15.30
CA GLU A 117 -2.49 1.39 14.82
C GLU A 117 -2.88 0.93 13.42
N ALA A 118 -1.94 0.84 12.48
CA ALA A 118 -2.22 0.35 11.13
C ALA A 118 -2.71 -1.11 11.12
N PHE A 119 -2.15 -1.95 11.99
CA PHE A 119 -2.57 -3.34 12.11
C PHE A 119 -3.95 -3.47 12.76
N ARG A 120 -4.24 -2.65 13.76
CA ARG A 120 -5.56 -2.58 14.39
C ARG A 120 -6.64 -2.17 13.37
N GLN A 121 -6.38 -1.11 12.60
CA GLN A 121 -7.30 -0.65 11.55
C GLN A 121 -7.54 -1.71 10.48
N ALA A 122 -6.50 -2.43 10.07
CA ALA A 122 -6.62 -3.52 9.10
C ALA A 122 -7.46 -4.68 9.63
N ASP A 123 -7.34 -5.01 10.93
CA ASP A 123 -8.13 -6.06 11.57
C ASP A 123 -9.61 -5.64 11.73
N GLU A 124 -9.86 -4.39 12.13
CA GLU A 124 -11.21 -3.86 12.26
C GLU A 124 -11.93 -3.79 10.90
N SER A 125 -11.26 -3.29 9.87
CA SER A 125 -11.83 -3.24 8.52
C SER A 125 -12.19 -4.64 8.01
N ALA A 126 -11.32 -5.63 8.24
CA ALA A 126 -11.57 -7.00 7.84
C ALA A 126 -12.69 -7.67 8.67
N GLY A 127 -12.82 -7.30 9.93
CA GLY A 127 -13.77 -7.91 10.86
C GLY A 127 -15.24 -7.69 10.49
N HIS A 128 -15.57 -6.63 9.78
CA HIS A 128 -16.95 -6.28 9.43
C HIS A 128 -17.68 -7.32 8.55
N ASN A 129 -16.93 -8.15 7.83
CA ASN A 129 -17.47 -9.08 6.84
C ASN A 129 -17.23 -10.56 7.20
N LEU A 130 -16.65 -10.86 8.38
CA LEU A 130 -16.26 -12.19 8.78
C LEU A 130 -17.02 -12.66 10.01
N SER A 131 -17.30 -13.96 10.09
CA SER A 131 -17.81 -14.61 11.32
C SER A 131 -16.78 -14.52 12.46
N MET A 132 -17.24 -14.73 13.69
CA MET A 132 -16.35 -14.72 14.88
C MET A 132 -15.21 -15.75 14.78
N GLU A 133 -15.49 -16.93 14.24
CA GLU A 133 -14.49 -18.00 14.05
C GLU A 133 -13.47 -17.62 12.98
N GLU A 134 -13.92 -17.09 11.85
CA GLU A 134 -13.05 -16.59 10.77
C GLU A 134 -12.17 -15.42 11.24
N GLN A 135 -12.71 -14.52 12.05
CA GLN A 135 -11.95 -13.42 12.66
C GLN A 135 -10.84 -13.95 13.58
N ALA A 136 -11.15 -14.94 14.43
CA ALA A 136 -10.17 -15.52 15.34
C ALA A 136 -9.04 -16.25 14.60
N SER A 137 -9.40 -17.06 13.58
CA SER A 137 -8.43 -17.74 12.74
C SER A 137 -7.53 -16.76 11.99
N ARG A 138 -8.14 -15.75 11.35
CA ARG A 138 -7.40 -14.69 10.65
C ARG A 138 -6.47 -13.93 11.58
N LYS A 139 -6.90 -13.60 12.79
CA LYS A 139 -6.09 -12.87 13.76
C LYS A 139 -4.83 -13.64 14.13
N ALA A 140 -4.92 -14.96 14.30
CA ALA A 140 -3.76 -15.81 14.57
C ALA A 140 -2.79 -15.83 13.39
N ASP A 141 -3.28 -16.05 12.16
CA ASP A 141 -2.47 -16.04 10.94
C ASP A 141 -1.80 -14.67 10.70
N MET A 142 -2.53 -13.60 10.96
CA MET A 142 -2.01 -12.23 10.80
C MET A 142 -0.93 -11.91 11.82
N LYS A 143 -1.05 -12.39 13.05
CA LYS A 143 -0.04 -12.22 14.08
C LYS A 143 1.29 -12.84 13.65
N GLU A 144 1.28 -14.09 13.19
CA GLU A 144 2.48 -14.78 12.71
C GLU A 144 3.13 -14.04 11.53
N LYS A 145 2.32 -13.63 10.55
CA LYS A 145 2.81 -12.85 9.39
C LYS A 145 3.45 -11.52 9.81
N ARG A 146 2.84 -10.79 10.74
CA ARG A 146 3.36 -9.52 11.24
C ARG A 146 4.67 -9.69 12.01
N GLU A 147 4.76 -10.73 12.83
CA GLU A 147 6.01 -11.09 13.51
C GLU A 147 7.11 -11.45 12.51
N ALA A 148 6.77 -12.16 11.44
CA ALA A 148 7.72 -12.43 10.35
C ALA A 148 8.18 -11.15 9.64
N LEU A 149 7.28 -10.20 9.36
CA LEU A 149 7.63 -8.90 8.77
C LEU A 149 8.55 -8.09 9.69
N VAL A 150 8.29 -8.07 10.99
CA VAL A 150 9.16 -7.41 11.97
C VAL A 150 10.58 -7.96 11.90
N ARG A 151 10.71 -9.29 11.86
CA ARG A 151 12.03 -9.94 11.75
C ARG A 151 12.72 -9.67 10.41
N ILE A 152 12.01 -9.79 9.30
CA ILE A 152 12.57 -9.62 7.94
C ILE A 152 13.08 -8.19 7.73
N PHE A 153 12.35 -7.19 8.20
CA PHE A 153 12.71 -5.79 8.03
C PHE A 153 13.54 -5.22 9.19
N HIS A 154 13.85 -6.03 10.23
CA HIS A 154 14.54 -5.58 11.45
C HIS A 154 13.86 -4.38 12.09
N LEU A 155 12.52 -4.44 12.23
CA LEU A 155 11.74 -3.33 12.75
C LEU A 155 11.77 -3.23 14.27
N ASP A 156 12.14 -4.28 14.97
CA ASP A 156 12.35 -4.30 16.42
C ASP A 156 13.34 -3.22 16.86
N GLU A 157 14.40 -2.99 16.10
CA GLU A 157 15.37 -1.93 16.33
C GLU A 157 14.82 -0.51 16.12
N LEU A 158 13.68 -0.41 15.44
CA LEU A 158 13.05 0.86 15.05
C LEU A 158 11.82 1.20 15.89
N TYR A 159 11.31 0.28 16.70
CA TYR A 159 10.01 0.43 17.38
C TYR A 159 9.89 1.71 18.19
N ASP A 160 10.95 2.06 18.93
CA ASP A 160 10.98 3.22 19.81
C ASP A 160 11.45 4.51 19.11
N LYS A 161 11.87 4.42 17.84
CA LYS A 161 12.25 5.60 17.08
C LYS A 161 11.01 6.39 16.66
N TYR A 162 11.12 7.70 16.75
CA TYR A 162 10.11 8.58 16.16
C TYR A 162 10.14 8.47 14.63
N ILE A 163 8.97 8.52 14.00
CA ILE A 163 8.84 8.39 12.52
C ILE A 163 9.69 9.42 11.78
N ILE A 164 9.82 10.62 12.32
CA ILE A 164 10.60 11.72 11.74
C ILE A 164 12.11 11.50 11.80
N SER A 165 12.60 10.61 12.67
CA SER A 165 14.03 10.31 12.83
C SER A 165 14.53 9.18 11.94
N LEU A 166 13.64 8.54 11.17
CA LEU A 166 14.01 7.45 10.28
C LEU A 166 14.83 7.94 9.08
N SER A 167 15.86 7.18 8.75
CA SER A 167 16.52 7.31 7.45
C SER A 167 15.58 6.91 6.31
N SER A 168 15.90 7.29 5.07
CA SER A 168 15.09 6.91 3.90
C SER A 168 14.91 5.39 3.77
N GLY A 169 15.94 4.60 4.07
CA GLY A 169 15.87 3.15 4.05
C GLY A 169 14.98 2.57 5.16
N GLU A 170 15.11 3.09 6.39
CA GLU A 170 14.26 2.68 7.52
C GLU A 170 12.80 3.04 7.29
N LEU A 171 12.53 4.23 6.75
CA LEU A 171 11.18 4.66 6.39
C LEU A 171 10.54 3.69 5.38
N ARG A 172 11.30 3.23 4.39
CA ARG A 172 10.78 2.25 3.40
C ARG A 172 10.47 0.90 4.01
N LYS A 173 11.35 0.39 4.87
CA LYS A 173 11.08 -0.83 5.64
C LYS A 173 9.77 -0.69 6.42
N PHE A 174 9.58 0.43 7.09
CA PHE A 174 8.34 0.75 7.80
C PHE A 174 7.13 0.78 6.86
N GLN A 175 7.20 1.50 5.73
CA GLN A 175 6.11 1.61 4.77
C GLN A 175 5.73 0.24 4.18
N LEU A 176 6.71 -0.58 3.83
CA LEU A 176 6.48 -1.95 3.36
C LEU A 176 5.82 -2.82 4.42
N ALA A 177 6.32 -2.81 5.65
CA ALA A 177 5.75 -3.58 6.73
C ALA A 177 4.31 -3.14 7.07
N LYS A 178 4.05 -1.83 7.07
CA LYS A 178 2.71 -1.27 7.25
C LYS A 178 1.74 -1.79 6.18
N ALA A 179 2.13 -1.74 4.92
CA ALA A 179 1.29 -2.21 3.81
C ALA A 179 1.10 -3.73 3.81
N LEU A 180 2.18 -4.50 3.97
CA LEU A 180 2.14 -5.96 3.99
C LEU A 180 1.46 -6.52 5.25
N GLY A 181 1.45 -5.77 6.34
CA GLY A 181 0.80 -6.15 7.59
C GLY A 181 -0.72 -6.29 7.51
N SER A 182 -1.36 -5.85 6.42
CA SER A 182 -2.75 -6.15 6.09
C SER A 182 -2.93 -7.42 5.24
N ALA A 183 -1.84 -8.07 4.83
CA ALA A 183 -1.78 -9.21 3.90
C ALA A 183 -2.59 -8.97 2.60
N PRO A 184 -2.29 -7.91 1.84
CA PRO A 184 -2.98 -7.62 0.60
C PRO A 184 -2.73 -8.72 -0.44
N ARG A 185 -3.68 -8.94 -1.34
CA ARG A 185 -3.51 -9.85 -2.49
C ARG A 185 -2.66 -9.23 -3.59
N MET A 186 -2.59 -7.91 -3.61
CA MET A 186 -1.77 -7.17 -4.57
C MET A 186 -1.09 -5.97 -3.89
N LEU A 187 0.19 -5.81 -4.16
CA LEU A 187 0.98 -4.65 -3.76
C LEU A 187 1.42 -3.90 -5.01
N ILE A 188 1.11 -2.62 -5.07
CA ILE A 188 1.56 -1.71 -6.12
C ILE A 188 2.60 -0.77 -5.50
N MET A 189 3.77 -0.71 -6.10
CA MET A 189 4.86 0.15 -5.65
C MET A 189 5.20 1.16 -6.74
N ASP A 190 5.12 2.44 -6.41
CA ASP A 190 5.54 3.53 -7.30
C ASP A 190 6.92 4.03 -6.89
N ASN A 191 7.84 4.05 -7.85
CA ASN A 191 9.22 4.49 -7.66
C ASN A 191 9.96 3.79 -6.49
N PRO A 192 9.97 2.45 -6.40
CA PRO A 192 10.48 1.74 -5.22
C PRO A 192 11.98 1.94 -4.96
N PHE A 193 12.73 2.47 -5.92
CA PHE A 193 14.18 2.66 -5.84
C PHE A 193 14.63 4.13 -5.67
N VAL A 194 13.70 5.09 -5.59
CA VAL A 194 14.04 6.50 -5.36
C VAL A 194 14.66 6.69 -3.99
N GLY A 195 15.81 7.37 -3.90
CA GLY A 195 16.49 7.69 -2.63
C GLY A 195 17.18 6.49 -1.97
N LEU A 196 17.30 5.34 -2.62
CA LEU A 196 18.19 4.27 -2.20
C LEU A 196 19.58 4.47 -2.82
N ASP A 197 20.62 4.28 -2.02
CA ASP A 197 21.99 4.19 -2.52
C ASP A 197 22.21 2.90 -3.35
N ALA A 198 23.30 2.87 -4.10
CA ALA A 198 23.56 1.77 -5.04
C ALA A 198 23.71 0.40 -4.36
N ALA A 199 24.02 0.37 -3.06
CA ALA A 199 24.18 -0.87 -2.30
C ALA A 199 22.82 -1.41 -1.76
N ALA A 200 21.77 -0.58 -1.74
CA ALA A 200 20.45 -0.92 -1.24
C ALA A 200 19.42 -1.18 -2.35
N ARG A 201 19.83 -1.10 -3.62
CA ARG A 201 19.01 -1.36 -4.83
C ARG A 201 18.95 -2.85 -5.22
#